data_809a863ee90464b0e84618353ffabc15
#
_entry.id   809a863ee90464b0e84618353ffabc15
#
_cell.length_a   1.000
_cell.length_b   1.000
_cell.length_c   1.000
_cell.angle_alpha   90.00
_cell.angle_beta   90.00
_cell.angle_gamma   90.00
#
_symmetry.space_group_name_H-M   'P 1'
#
loop_
_entity.id
_entity.type
_entity.pdbx_description
1 polymer ?
#
loop_
_entity_poly.entity_id
_entity_poly.type
_entity_poly.pdbx_seq_one_letter_code
_entity_poly.pdbx_strand_id
1 'polypeptide(L)'
;ADTSSPDNQNEVYFANISNSGVIAVTIVWGIFAGPPQGRELVEWDQVYDDVDYNWSLTGESGKMDFDNIATHEDGHSAGMDHPDDSCINETMYRFADFGETKKRTLNTGDIAGVNALY
;
A
#
# COMPACT_ATOMS: atom_id res chain seq x y z
N ALA A 1 -0.84 -3.57 21.37
CA ALA A 1 -0.67 -4.71 20.45
C ALA A 1 -1.09 -4.27 19.04
N ASP A 2 -0.38 -4.72 18.04
CA ASP A 2 -0.70 -4.38 16.66
C ASP A 2 -2.07 -4.92 16.28
N THR A 3 -2.89 -4.07 15.68
CA THR A 3 -4.25 -4.40 15.25
C THR A 3 -4.61 -3.65 13.98
N SER A 4 -5.47 -4.25 13.16
CA SER A 4 -6.07 -3.57 12.02
C SER A 4 -7.49 -3.07 12.30
N SER A 5 -7.86 -2.98 13.57
CA SER A 5 -9.12 -2.38 14.01
C SER A 5 -8.89 -0.92 14.41
N PRO A 6 -9.83 0.00 14.13
CA PRO A 6 -9.58 1.42 14.38
C PRO A 6 -9.40 1.70 15.88
N ASP A 7 -8.24 2.24 16.22
CA ASP A 7 -7.88 2.57 17.61
C ASP A 7 -7.19 3.94 17.75
N ASN A 8 -7.19 4.73 16.69
CA ASN A 8 -6.54 6.04 16.55
C ASN A 8 -5.00 5.97 16.54
N GLN A 9 -4.45 4.84 16.12
CA GLN A 9 -3.01 4.67 15.90
C GLN A 9 -2.79 4.10 14.50
N ASN A 10 -1.82 4.65 13.78
CA ASN A 10 -1.37 4.08 12.52
C ASN A 10 -0.37 2.98 12.82
N GLU A 11 -0.60 1.80 12.28
CA GLU A 11 0.22 0.62 12.57
C GLU A 11 0.75 -0.01 11.29
N VAL A 12 1.97 -0.56 11.38
CA VAL A 12 2.60 -1.36 10.32
C VAL A 12 3.10 -2.65 10.96
N TYR A 13 2.62 -3.80 10.51
CA TYR A 13 3.03 -5.07 11.10
C TYR A 13 2.94 -6.22 10.11
N PHE A 14 3.59 -7.33 10.48
CA PHE A 14 3.54 -8.58 9.73
C PHE A 14 2.57 -9.55 10.39
N ALA A 15 1.77 -10.24 9.57
CA ALA A 15 0.84 -11.26 10.02
C ALA A 15 0.43 -12.17 8.87
N ASN A 16 -0.31 -13.23 9.16
CA ASN A 16 -0.95 -14.04 8.15
C ASN A 16 -2.15 -13.30 7.55
N ILE A 17 -2.16 -13.15 6.25
CA ILE A 17 -3.33 -12.67 5.50
C ILE A 17 -4.01 -13.89 4.90
N SER A 18 -5.23 -14.20 5.34
CA SER A 18 -5.92 -15.44 4.97
C SER A 18 -6.31 -15.53 3.48
N ASN A 19 -6.45 -14.40 2.79
CA ASN A 19 -6.73 -14.38 1.35
C ASN A 19 -5.47 -14.73 0.57
N SER A 20 -5.48 -15.89 -0.10
CA SER A 20 -4.39 -16.33 -0.94
C SER A 20 -4.07 -15.30 -2.04
N GLY A 21 -2.78 -15.04 -2.25
CA GLY A 21 -2.31 -14.10 -3.27
C GLY A 21 -2.26 -12.63 -2.85
N VAL A 22 -2.76 -12.29 -1.66
CA VAL A 22 -2.62 -10.93 -1.11
C VAL A 22 -1.27 -10.81 -0.42
N ILE A 23 -0.43 -9.90 -0.92
CA ILE A 23 0.93 -9.68 -0.42
C ILE A 23 0.91 -8.78 0.82
N ALA A 24 0.15 -7.72 0.74
CA ALA A 24 -0.05 -6.74 1.81
C ALA A 24 -1.40 -6.06 1.63
N VAL A 25 -1.88 -5.41 2.68
CA VAL A 25 -3.13 -4.66 2.66
C VAL A 25 -2.98 -3.40 3.50
N THR A 26 -3.55 -2.31 3.01
CA THR A 26 -3.73 -1.07 3.77
C THR A 26 -5.21 -0.87 4.03
N ILE A 27 -5.56 -0.64 5.28
CA ILE A 27 -6.92 -0.33 5.71
C ILE A 27 -6.94 1.12 6.14
N VAL A 28 -7.88 1.89 5.62
CA VAL A 28 -7.99 3.32 5.94
C VAL A 28 -9.35 3.65 6.53
N TRP A 29 -9.34 4.53 7.50
CA TRP A 29 -10.55 5.09 8.11
C TRP A 29 -10.54 6.61 7.97
N GLY A 30 -11.71 7.17 7.75
CA GLY A 30 -11.82 8.62 7.57
C GLY A 30 -13.20 9.06 7.17
N ILE A 31 -13.30 10.31 6.75
CA ILE A 31 -14.50 10.92 6.22
C ILE A 31 -14.34 11.00 4.70
N PHE A 32 -15.06 10.14 3.97
CA PHE A 32 -14.91 9.98 2.50
C PHE A 32 -16.11 10.50 1.72
N ALA A 33 -17.12 11.03 2.41
CA ALA A 33 -18.34 11.55 1.80
C ALA A 33 -18.58 13.01 2.24
N GLY A 34 -19.51 13.68 1.57
CA GLY A 34 -19.83 15.08 1.85
C GLY A 34 -18.91 16.05 1.13
N PRO A 35 -18.91 17.35 1.51
CA PRO A 35 -18.09 18.37 0.86
C PRO A 35 -16.59 18.02 0.95
N PRO A 36 -15.79 18.26 -0.13
CA PRO A 36 -14.36 17.91 -0.14
C PRO A 36 -13.56 18.50 1.03
N GLN A 37 -13.87 19.71 1.48
CA GLN A 37 -13.15 20.33 2.59
C GLN A 37 -13.43 19.68 3.96
N GLY A 38 -14.46 18.84 4.07
CA GLY A 38 -14.75 18.06 5.27
C GLY A 38 -14.25 16.62 5.21
N ARG A 39 -13.57 16.22 4.13
CA ARG A 39 -13.02 14.87 3.97
C ARG A 39 -11.63 14.81 4.57
N GLU A 40 -11.37 13.74 5.31
CA GLU A 40 -10.05 13.52 5.91
C GLU A 40 -9.78 12.03 6.14
N LEU A 41 -8.51 11.66 6.05
CA LEU A 41 -8.00 10.38 6.53
C LEU A 41 -7.70 10.55 8.03
N VAL A 42 -8.26 9.65 8.84
CA VAL A 42 -8.11 9.69 10.30
C VAL A 42 -7.07 8.69 10.77
N GLU A 43 -7.06 7.51 10.17
CA GLU A 43 -6.22 6.40 10.58
C GLU A 43 -5.96 5.48 9.39
N TRP A 44 -4.80 4.86 9.38
CA TRP A 44 -4.47 3.80 8.43
C TRP A 44 -3.62 2.73 9.11
N ASP A 45 -3.81 1.48 8.71
CA ASP A 45 -3.00 0.35 9.14
C ASP A 45 -2.53 -0.44 7.94
N GLN A 46 -1.31 -0.94 8.00
CA GLN A 46 -0.72 -1.78 6.97
C GLN A 46 -0.36 -3.14 7.55
N VAL A 47 -0.77 -4.19 6.87
CA VAL A 47 -0.45 -5.57 7.22
C VAL A 47 0.30 -6.20 6.04
N TYR A 48 1.43 -6.83 6.32
CA TYR A 48 2.26 -7.54 5.35
C TYR A 48 2.23 -9.03 5.66
N ASP A 49 1.95 -9.87 4.65
CA ASP A 49 1.88 -11.30 4.84
C ASP A 49 3.29 -11.89 4.98
N ASP A 50 3.59 -12.50 6.13
CA ASP A 50 4.86 -13.16 6.42
C ASP A 50 4.75 -14.68 6.47
N VAL A 51 3.58 -15.23 6.21
CA VAL A 51 3.34 -16.67 6.14
C VAL A 51 3.54 -17.17 4.71
N ASP A 52 2.93 -16.51 3.72
CA ASP A 52 3.01 -16.92 2.32
C ASP A 52 4.21 -16.31 1.58
N TYR A 53 4.79 -15.23 2.10
CA TYR A 53 5.88 -14.50 1.44
C TYR A 53 7.09 -14.33 2.34
N ASN A 54 8.27 -14.44 1.75
CA ASN A 54 9.54 -14.03 2.35
C ASN A 54 9.89 -12.63 1.86
N TRP A 55 10.52 -11.85 2.71
CA TRP A 55 10.80 -10.44 2.48
C TRP A 55 12.29 -10.13 2.34
N SER A 56 12.62 -9.15 1.53
CA SER A 56 13.98 -8.67 1.25
C SER A 56 14.01 -7.16 1.23
N LEU A 57 15.16 -6.58 1.53
CA LEU A 57 15.42 -5.14 1.37
C LEU A 57 16.30 -4.82 0.16
N THR A 58 16.70 -5.83 -0.60
CA THR A 58 17.70 -5.72 -1.67
C THR A 58 17.21 -6.18 -3.04
N GLY A 59 15.90 -6.42 -3.20
CA GLY A 59 15.35 -6.93 -4.46
C GLY A 59 15.74 -8.37 -4.75
N GLU A 60 15.93 -9.19 -3.71
CA GLU A 60 16.37 -10.58 -3.83
C GLU A 60 15.35 -11.41 -4.62
N SER A 61 15.83 -12.20 -5.57
CA SER A 61 15.01 -13.12 -6.35
C SER A 61 14.28 -14.12 -5.43
N GLY A 62 13.01 -14.39 -5.72
CA GLY A 62 12.16 -15.30 -4.95
C GLY A 62 11.59 -14.72 -3.67
N LYS A 63 11.88 -13.46 -3.36
CA LYS A 63 11.34 -12.74 -2.20
C LYS A 63 10.62 -11.48 -2.65
N MET A 64 9.67 -11.02 -1.83
CA MET A 64 9.06 -9.69 -2.03
C MET A 64 9.99 -8.61 -1.49
N ASP A 65 10.18 -7.55 -2.28
CA ASP A 65 10.96 -6.41 -1.83
C ASP A 65 10.11 -5.52 -0.95
N PHE A 66 10.51 -5.36 0.31
CA PHE A 66 9.72 -4.61 1.30
C PHE A 66 9.53 -3.15 0.89
N ASP A 67 10.59 -2.47 0.47
CA ASP A 67 10.50 -1.06 0.05
C ASP A 67 9.56 -0.88 -1.15
N ASN A 68 9.60 -1.81 -2.10
CA ASN A 68 8.71 -1.82 -3.26
C ASN A 68 7.23 -1.89 -2.85
N ILE A 69 6.91 -2.83 -1.97
CA ILE A 69 5.52 -3.03 -1.51
C ILE A 69 5.11 -1.93 -0.54
N ALA A 70 5.99 -1.51 0.37
CA ALA A 70 5.70 -0.45 1.32
C ALA A 70 5.40 0.88 0.63
N THR A 71 6.14 1.25 -0.42
CA THR A 71 5.87 2.46 -1.19
C THR A 71 4.47 2.41 -1.83
N HIS A 72 4.05 1.24 -2.33
CA HIS A 72 2.70 1.01 -2.83
C HIS A 72 1.64 1.19 -1.71
N GLU A 73 1.85 0.55 -0.56
CA GLU A 73 0.91 0.64 0.56
C GLU A 73 0.84 2.05 1.15
N ASP A 74 1.96 2.78 1.16
CA ASP A 74 1.98 4.18 1.56
C ASP A 74 1.09 5.05 0.65
N GLY A 75 1.00 4.71 -0.63
CA GLY A 75 0.07 5.35 -1.55
C GLY A 75 -1.38 5.18 -1.12
N HIS A 76 -1.77 3.98 -0.67
CA HIS A 76 -3.10 3.74 -0.11
C HIS A 76 -3.31 4.53 1.19
N SER A 77 -2.29 4.59 2.05
CA SER A 77 -2.34 5.39 3.28
C SER A 77 -2.52 6.88 3.01
N ALA A 78 -2.01 7.36 1.87
CA ALA A 78 -2.23 8.73 1.40
C ALA A 78 -3.60 8.95 0.74
N GLY A 79 -4.38 7.90 0.52
CA GLY A 79 -5.72 7.98 -0.04
C GLY A 79 -5.82 7.61 -1.51
N MET A 80 -4.77 7.04 -2.11
CA MET A 80 -4.80 6.59 -3.50
C MET A 80 -5.32 5.16 -3.64
N ASP A 81 -5.96 4.87 -4.75
CA ASP A 81 -6.40 3.54 -5.15
C ASP A 81 -5.54 3.04 -6.32
N HIS A 82 -5.82 1.80 -6.78
CA HIS A 82 -5.15 1.23 -7.94
C HIS A 82 -5.59 1.95 -9.23
N PRO A 83 -4.64 2.29 -10.13
CA PRO A 83 -5.00 2.80 -11.45
C PRO A 83 -5.52 1.67 -12.34
N ASP A 84 -5.86 2.02 -13.58
CA ASP A 84 -6.19 1.05 -14.63
C ASP A 84 -5.06 0.02 -14.80
N ASP A 85 -5.43 -1.23 -15.08
CA ASP A 85 -4.47 -2.34 -15.21
C ASP A 85 -3.48 -2.18 -16.38
N SER A 86 -3.69 -1.22 -17.28
CA SER A 86 -2.72 -0.85 -18.30
C SER A 86 -1.56 0.00 -17.79
N CYS A 87 -1.69 0.59 -16.61
CA CYS A 87 -0.69 1.47 -15.98
C CYS A 87 0.38 0.67 -15.21
N ILE A 88 1.07 -0.21 -15.91
CA ILE A 88 1.97 -1.22 -15.31
C ILE A 88 3.25 -0.66 -14.68
N ASN A 89 3.60 0.59 -14.97
CA ASN A 89 4.81 1.23 -14.45
C ASN A 89 4.57 2.12 -13.23
N GLU A 90 3.32 2.30 -12.84
CA GLU A 90 2.98 3.10 -11.66
C GLU A 90 3.25 2.31 -10.38
N THR A 91 3.65 3.01 -9.31
CA THR A 91 3.80 2.41 -7.99
C THR A 91 2.48 1.81 -7.52
N MET A 92 1.37 2.48 -7.83
CA MET A 92 0.04 2.04 -7.43
C MET A 92 -0.57 0.93 -8.29
N TYR A 93 0.17 0.43 -9.31
CA TYR A 93 -0.26 -0.75 -10.05
C TYR A 93 -0.45 -1.94 -9.11
N ARG A 94 -1.62 -2.62 -9.23
CA ARG A 94 -2.08 -3.59 -8.21
C ARG A 94 -1.23 -4.87 -8.07
N PHE A 95 -0.51 -5.26 -9.12
CA PHE A 95 0.27 -6.50 -9.13
C PHE A 95 1.75 -6.25 -8.87
N ALA A 96 2.40 -7.20 -8.24
CA ALA A 96 3.84 -7.19 -8.00
C ALA A 96 4.42 -8.59 -8.19
N ASP A 97 5.71 -8.64 -8.53
CA ASP A 97 6.46 -9.88 -8.71
C ASP A 97 7.58 -10.01 -7.67
N PHE A 98 8.05 -11.24 -7.48
CA PHE A 98 9.24 -11.51 -6.67
C PHE A 98 10.43 -10.75 -7.23
N GLY A 99 11.18 -10.09 -6.36
CA GLY A 99 12.38 -9.33 -6.73
C GLY A 99 12.10 -8.00 -7.43
N GLU A 100 10.83 -7.64 -7.66
CA GLU A 100 10.46 -6.35 -8.28
C GLU A 100 10.87 -5.19 -7.38
N THR A 101 11.45 -4.15 -7.95
CA THR A 101 11.88 -2.93 -7.23
C THR A 101 11.39 -1.64 -7.88
N LYS A 102 10.66 -1.72 -9.00
CA LYS A 102 10.26 -0.53 -9.77
C LYS A 102 9.29 0.39 -9.01
N LYS A 103 8.53 -0.15 -8.05
CA LYS A 103 7.58 0.63 -7.24
C LYS A 103 8.26 1.49 -6.16
N ARG A 104 9.55 1.29 -5.91
CA ARG A 104 10.31 2.12 -4.97
C ARG A 104 10.35 3.59 -5.36
N THR A 105 10.21 3.87 -6.66
CA THR A 105 10.24 5.22 -7.21
C THR A 105 8.89 5.53 -7.85
N LEU A 106 8.28 6.64 -7.43
CA LEU A 106 7.01 7.09 -7.98
C LEU A 106 7.13 7.42 -9.46
N ASN A 107 6.13 7.05 -10.24
CA ASN A 107 6.01 7.42 -11.63
C ASN A 107 5.06 8.63 -11.78
N THR A 108 4.91 9.13 -12.99
CA THR A 108 4.14 10.36 -13.27
C THR A 108 2.69 10.29 -12.82
N GLY A 109 2.03 9.15 -12.99
CA GLY A 109 0.64 8.95 -12.55
C GLY A 109 0.50 8.96 -11.04
N ASP A 110 1.45 8.36 -10.32
CA ASP A 110 1.48 8.36 -8.86
C ASP A 110 1.62 9.78 -8.32
N ILE A 111 2.54 10.55 -8.89
CA ILE A 111 2.79 11.94 -8.50
C ILE A 111 1.57 12.81 -8.76
N ALA A 112 0.94 12.65 -9.94
CA ALA A 112 -0.29 13.36 -10.28
C ALA A 112 -1.43 13.01 -9.31
N GLY A 113 -1.55 11.74 -8.92
CA GLY A 113 -2.55 11.28 -7.95
C GLY A 113 -2.38 11.93 -6.58
N VAL A 114 -1.17 11.92 -6.04
CA VAL A 114 -0.88 12.57 -4.75
C VAL A 114 -1.15 14.07 -4.82
N ASN A 115 -0.69 14.74 -5.88
CA ASN A 115 -0.90 16.18 -6.06
C ASN A 115 -2.39 16.55 -6.20
N ALA A 116 -3.22 15.66 -6.73
CA ALA A 116 -4.67 15.89 -6.82
C ALA A 116 -5.37 15.80 -5.46
N LEU A 117 -4.80 15.05 -4.51
CA LEU A 117 -5.34 14.87 -3.16
C LEU A 117 -4.86 15.97 -2.19
N TYR A 118 -3.69 16.48 -2.40
CA TYR A 118 -3.01 17.42 -1.51
C TYR A 118 -2.45 18.63 -2.28
#